data_1e865f03e0f87539c948a0ef3a2b81d2
#
_entry.id   1e865f03e0f87539c948a0ef3a2b81d2
#
_cell.length_a   1.000
_cell.length_b   1.000
_cell.length_c   1.000
_cell.angle_alpha   90.00
_cell.angle_beta   90.00
_cell.angle_gamma   90.00
#
_symmetry.space_group_name_H-M   'P 1'
#
loop_
_entity.id
_entity.type
_entity.pdbx_description
1 polymer ?
#
loop_
_entity_poly.entity_id
_entity_poly.type
_entity_poly.pdbx_seq_one_letter_code
_entity_poly.pdbx_strand_id
1 'polypeptide(L)'
;MYKKIAVSFIFMILILVFLYAWKTRTSEPIIVSDLNPNVASKNFEDKVYVYKADKLPSTCKLNSPMACAVEFAIKCTLNPDFNGCRDSKLPKFIFMTDEALERPSEMSFQIVKIKQINPDLIELHTDSTCNGKWFGLCQGRIIYVLTPLGDGWRVKDIYAIEI
;
A
#
# COMPACT_ATOMS: atom_id res chain seq x y z
N MET A 1 -0.86 9.09 57.38
CA MET A 1 -1.24 9.79 56.13
C MET A 1 -0.17 9.72 55.03
N TYR A 2 1.10 9.79 55.36
CA TYR A 2 2.23 9.81 54.38
C TYR A 2 2.41 8.52 53.54
N LYS A 3 2.07 7.34 54.02
CA LYS A 3 2.21 6.08 53.28
C LYS A 3 1.33 6.01 52.02
N LYS A 4 0.13 6.61 52.00
CA LYS A 4 -0.77 6.58 50.86
C LYS A 4 -0.31 7.53 49.75
N ILE A 5 0.34 8.65 50.11
CA ILE A 5 0.86 9.64 49.14
C ILE A 5 2.09 9.08 48.42
N ALA A 6 2.98 8.39 49.14
CA ALA A 6 4.18 7.78 48.54
C ALA A 6 3.83 6.69 47.53
N VAL A 7 2.82 5.86 47.76
CA VAL A 7 2.39 4.80 46.86
C VAL A 7 1.80 5.40 45.56
N SER A 8 1.03 6.48 45.65
CA SER A 8 0.46 7.17 44.51
C SER A 8 1.55 7.80 43.60
N PHE A 9 2.59 8.35 44.23
CA PHE A 9 3.70 8.97 43.48
C PHE A 9 4.55 7.93 42.72
N ILE A 10 4.79 6.77 43.33
CA ILE A 10 5.51 5.65 42.69
C ILE A 10 4.72 5.13 41.49
N PHE A 11 3.40 5.01 41.62
CA PHE A 11 2.54 4.54 40.51
C PHE A 11 2.54 5.52 39.31
N MET A 12 2.54 6.82 39.60
CA MET A 12 2.60 7.85 38.55
C MET A 12 3.95 7.84 37.80
N ILE A 13 5.06 7.62 38.51
CA ILE A 13 6.39 7.49 37.90
C ILE A 13 6.46 6.24 37.00
N LEU A 14 5.91 5.11 37.45
CA LEU A 14 5.89 3.88 36.66
C LEU A 14 5.07 4.03 35.40
N ILE A 15 3.94 4.74 35.44
CA ILE A 15 3.14 5.04 34.24
C ILE A 15 3.91 5.93 33.27
N LEU A 16 4.59 6.96 33.76
CA LEU A 16 5.40 7.84 32.92
C LEU A 16 6.58 7.11 32.27
N VAL A 17 7.26 6.23 32.99
CA VAL A 17 8.34 5.39 32.45
C VAL A 17 7.79 4.42 31.41
N PHE A 18 6.61 3.84 31.63
CA PHE A 18 5.98 2.93 30.68
C PHE A 18 5.55 3.65 29.40
N LEU A 19 4.99 4.85 29.51
CA LEU A 19 4.62 5.70 28.35
C LEU A 19 5.86 6.17 27.61
N TYR A 20 6.94 6.48 28.31
CA TYR A 20 8.21 6.86 27.70
C TYR A 20 8.85 5.69 26.94
N ALA A 21 8.87 4.49 27.56
CA ALA A 21 9.37 3.28 26.92
C ALA A 21 8.52 2.84 25.73
N TRP A 22 7.21 3.12 25.75
CA TRP A 22 6.33 2.88 24.61
C TRP A 22 6.61 3.85 23.45
N LYS A 23 6.83 5.13 23.78
CA LYS A 23 7.13 6.17 22.78
C LYS A 23 8.50 5.98 22.10
N THR A 24 9.46 5.37 22.78
CA THR A 24 10.79 5.06 22.22
C THR A 24 10.83 3.76 21.41
N ARG A 25 9.75 2.97 21.41
CA ARG A 25 9.55 1.83 20.48
C ARG A 25 8.96 2.23 19.14
N THR A 26 9.09 3.46 18.73
CA THR A 26 9.02 3.78 17.29
C THR A 26 10.26 3.15 16.67
N SER A 27 10.06 1.94 16.12
CA SER A 27 11.07 1.26 15.34
C SER A 27 11.68 2.25 14.35
N GLU A 28 12.94 2.62 14.55
CA GLU A 28 13.71 3.25 13.50
C GLU A 28 13.55 2.37 12.24
N PRO A 29 13.33 2.97 11.07
CA PRO A 29 13.30 2.19 9.85
C PRO A 29 14.65 1.48 9.76
N ILE A 30 14.65 0.18 9.93
CA ILE A 30 15.82 -0.64 9.66
C ILE A 30 16.08 -0.44 8.18
N ILE A 31 17.08 0.37 7.87
CA ILE A 31 17.66 0.45 6.52
C ILE A 31 18.37 -0.88 6.36
N VAL A 32 17.63 -1.89 5.89
CA VAL A 32 18.22 -3.17 5.52
C VAL A 32 18.96 -2.92 4.21
N SER A 33 20.23 -2.52 4.35
CA SER A 33 21.17 -2.37 3.23
C SER A 33 21.53 -3.70 2.56
N ASP A 34 21.08 -4.84 3.12
CA ASP A 34 21.41 -6.18 2.66
C ASP A 34 20.22 -6.92 2.04
N LEU A 35 19.39 -6.21 1.30
CA LEU A 35 18.52 -6.86 0.33
C LEU A 35 19.42 -7.53 -0.71
N ASN A 36 19.27 -8.86 -0.84
CA ASN A 36 19.81 -9.59 -1.97
C ASN A 36 19.55 -8.74 -3.24
N PRO A 37 20.58 -8.15 -3.86
CA PRO A 37 20.40 -7.20 -4.97
C PRO A 37 19.69 -7.84 -6.17
N ASN A 38 19.54 -9.17 -6.16
CA ASN A 38 18.83 -9.91 -7.19
C ASN A 38 17.29 -9.78 -7.13
N VAL A 39 16.71 -9.26 -6.03
CA VAL A 39 15.25 -9.05 -5.94
C VAL A 39 14.88 -7.59 -6.21
N ALA A 40 15.77 -6.65 -5.92
CA ALA A 40 15.46 -5.20 -5.93
C ALA A 40 15.81 -4.48 -7.24
N SER A 41 16.62 -5.04 -8.14
CA SER A 41 17.15 -4.26 -9.27
C SER A 41 16.98 -4.88 -10.66
N LYS A 42 16.27 -5.99 -10.83
CA LYS A 42 16.01 -6.53 -12.17
C LYS A 42 14.82 -5.86 -12.83
N ASN A 43 15.13 -4.83 -13.60
CA ASN A 43 14.36 -4.38 -14.76
C ASN A 43 12.88 -4.08 -14.48
N PHE A 44 12.57 -3.12 -13.59
CA PHE A 44 11.43 -2.29 -13.88
C PHE A 44 11.87 -1.42 -15.05
N GLU A 45 11.60 -1.93 -16.26
CA GLU A 45 11.71 -1.16 -17.47
C GLU A 45 10.98 0.16 -17.24
N ASP A 46 11.45 1.25 -17.82
CA ASP A 46 10.74 2.53 -17.93
C ASP A 46 9.46 2.36 -18.76
N LYS A 47 8.67 1.38 -18.37
CA LYS A 47 7.49 0.94 -19.12
C LYS A 47 6.24 1.46 -18.43
N VAL A 48 5.47 2.20 -19.20
CA VAL A 48 4.13 2.63 -18.82
C VAL A 48 3.13 1.54 -19.21
N TYR A 49 2.32 1.12 -18.23
CA TYR A 49 1.24 0.16 -18.43
C TYR A 49 -0.08 0.92 -18.48
N VAL A 50 -0.90 0.62 -19.49
CA VAL A 50 -2.20 1.27 -19.70
C VAL A 50 -3.30 0.23 -19.62
N TYR A 51 -4.34 0.51 -18.82
CA TYR A 51 -5.51 -0.33 -18.62
C TYR A 51 -6.78 0.48 -18.89
N LYS A 52 -7.72 -0.15 -19.61
CA LYS A 52 -9.04 0.42 -19.91
C LYS A 52 -10.11 -0.46 -19.27
N ALA A 53 -11.12 0.16 -18.68
CA ALA A 53 -12.19 -0.52 -17.95
C ALA A 53 -12.96 -1.53 -18.82
N ASP A 54 -13.11 -1.23 -20.11
CA ASP A 54 -13.80 -2.07 -21.10
C ASP A 54 -12.94 -3.22 -21.66
N LYS A 55 -11.62 -3.22 -21.41
CA LYS A 55 -10.65 -4.17 -21.99
C LYS A 55 -9.64 -4.67 -20.98
N LEU A 56 -10.11 -5.02 -19.78
CA LEU A 56 -9.23 -5.55 -18.74
C LEU A 56 -8.77 -6.97 -19.07
N PRO A 57 -7.45 -7.25 -19.06
CA PRO A 57 -6.94 -8.59 -19.27
C PRO A 57 -7.27 -9.50 -18.09
N SER A 58 -7.67 -10.75 -18.36
CA SER A 58 -7.98 -11.74 -17.32
C SER A 58 -6.77 -12.20 -16.52
N THR A 59 -5.59 -12.17 -17.13
CA THR A 59 -4.33 -12.56 -16.51
C THR A 59 -3.46 -11.35 -16.21
N CYS A 60 -2.49 -11.52 -15.30
CA CYS A 60 -1.47 -10.50 -15.07
C CYS A 60 -0.52 -10.40 -16.26
N LYS A 61 -0.20 -9.16 -16.66
CA LYS A 61 0.76 -8.87 -17.72
C LYS A 61 2.16 -8.54 -17.20
N LEU A 62 2.32 -8.49 -15.88
CA LEU A 62 3.57 -8.10 -15.25
C LEU A 62 4.37 -9.34 -14.80
N ASN A 63 5.69 -9.21 -14.81
CA ASN A 63 6.60 -10.33 -14.54
C ASN A 63 6.93 -10.54 -13.04
N SER A 64 6.22 -9.85 -12.15
CA SER A 64 6.44 -9.91 -10.71
C SER A 64 5.14 -10.16 -9.95
N PRO A 65 5.07 -11.13 -9.01
CA PRO A 65 3.89 -11.35 -8.19
C PRO A 65 3.41 -10.11 -7.44
N MET A 66 4.34 -9.26 -6.97
CA MET A 66 4.04 -7.99 -6.32
C MET A 66 3.37 -7.00 -7.29
N ALA A 67 3.95 -6.86 -8.48
CA ALA A 67 3.39 -6.00 -9.52
C ALA A 67 2.02 -6.51 -9.99
N CYS A 68 1.83 -7.83 -10.04
CA CYS A 68 0.52 -8.43 -10.33
C CYS A 68 -0.55 -8.10 -9.29
N ALA A 69 -0.18 -8.03 -8.02
CA ALA A 69 -1.11 -7.60 -6.96
C ALA A 69 -1.54 -6.13 -7.15
N VAL A 70 -0.63 -5.25 -7.57
CA VAL A 70 -0.95 -3.86 -7.91
C VAL A 70 -1.80 -3.77 -9.17
N GLU A 71 -1.44 -4.51 -10.23
CA GLU A 71 -2.25 -4.59 -11.45
C GLU A 71 -3.69 -5.03 -11.15
N PHE A 72 -3.86 -6.02 -10.27
CA PHE A 72 -5.17 -6.47 -9.84
C PHE A 72 -5.96 -5.37 -9.12
N ALA A 73 -5.33 -4.63 -8.19
CA ALA A 73 -5.97 -3.51 -7.51
C ALA A 73 -6.39 -2.41 -8.51
N ILE A 74 -5.57 -2.11 -9.51
CA ILE A 74 -5.90 -1.15 -10.58
C ILE A 74 -7.10 -1.64 -11.40
N LYS A 75 -7.14 -2.92 -11.77
CA LYS A 75 -8.30 -3.51 -12.47
C LYS A 75 -9.58 -3.37 -11.65
N CYS A 76 -9.52 -3.62 -10.35
CA CYS A 76 -10.67 -3.46 -9.46
C CYS A 76 -11.08 -2.00 -9.27
N THR A 77 -10.14 -1.06 -9.33
CA THR A 77 -10.44 0.39 -9.31
C THR A 77 -11.20 0.80 -10.58
N LEU A 78 -10.76 0.31 -11.73
CA LEU A 78 -11.40 0.58 -13.02
C LEU A 78 -12.77 -0.10 -13.14
N ASN A 79 -12.87 -1.35 -12.70
CA ASN A 79 -14.09 -2.13 -12.75
C ASN A 79 -14.22 -3.01 -11.48
N PRO A 80 -15.06 -2.63 -10.50
CA PRO A 80 -15.24 -3.38 -9.26
C PRO A 80 -15.91 -4.75 -9.47
N ASP A 81 -16.56 -4.95 -10.59
CA ASP A 81 -17.18 -6.22 -10.97
C ASP A 81 -16.23 -7.15 -11.75
N PHE A 82 -14.97 -6.70 -11.96
CA PHE A 82 -13.95 -7.57 -12.54
C PHE A 82 -13.75 -8.82 -11.66
N ASN A 83 -13.54 -9.97 -12.30
CA ASN A 83 -13.51 -11.27 -11.65
C ASN A 83 -12.56 -11.32 -10.45
N GLY A 84 -13.08 -11.69 -9.29
CA GLY A 84 -12.36 -11.82 -8.02
C GLY A 84 -12.23 -10.50 -7.23
N CYS A 85 -12.64 -9.35 -7.75
CA CYS A 85 -12.49 -8.07 -7.04
C CYS A 85 -13.33 -8.02 -5.77
N ARG A 86 -14.61 -8.42 -5.82
CA ARG A 86 -15.53 -8.37 -4.67
C ARG A 86 -15.13 -9.32 -3.55
N ASP A 87 -14.52 -10.46 -3.90
CA ASP A 87 -14.06 -11.48 -2.95
C ASP A 87 -12.63 -11.21 -2.45
N SER A 88 -11.99 -10.20 -3.01
CA SER A 88 -10.63 -9.82 -2.66
C SER A 88 -10.59 -9.12 -1.31
N LYS A 89 -9.45 -9.25 -0.62
CA LYS A 89 -9.17 -8.50 0.60
C LYS A 89 -8.55 -7.13 0.31
N LEU A 90 -8.94 -6.49 -0.79
CA LEU A 90 -8.51 -5.15 -1.14
C LEU A 90 -9.09 -4.09 -0.18
N PRO A 91 -8.44 -2.93 -0.06
CA PRO A 91 -8.97 -1.82 0.71
C PRO A 91 -10.40 -1.46 0.30
N LYS A 92 -11.30 -1.31 1.28
CA LYS A 92 -12.74 -1.11 1.03
C LYS A 92 -13.05 0.12 0.17
N PHE A 93 -12.23 1.18 0.27
CA PHE A 93 -12.47 2.39 -0.51
C PHE A 93 -12.39 2.18 -2.03
N ILE A 94 -11.70 1.11 -2.51
CA ILE A 94 -11.70 0.74 -3.94
C ILE A 94 -13.12 0.45 -4.43
N PHE A 95 -13.99 -0.04 -3.54
CA PHE A 95 -15.36 -0.43 -3.86
C PHE A 95 -16.40 0.62 -3.48
N MET A 96 -15.99 1.74 -2.87
CA MET A 96 -16.92 2.82 -2.53
C MET A 96 -17.45 3.43 -3.81
N THR A 97 -18.76 3.64 -3.83
CA THR A 97 -19.44 4.43 -4.86
C THR A 97 -19.81 5.76 -4.25
N ASP A 98 -19.25 6.83 -4.77
CA ASP A 98 -19.70 8.19 -4.51
C ASP A 98 -20.23 8.74 -5.84
N GLU A 99 -21.48 9.16 -5.88
CA GLU A 99 -22.10 9.74 -7.09
C GLU A 99 -21.35 10.97 -7.59
N ALA A 100 -20.59 11.65 -6.72
CA ALA A 100 -19.75 12.79 -7.06
C ALA A 100 -18.41 12.41 -7.70
N LEU A 101 -18.04 11.13 -7.67
CA LEU A 101 -16.73 10.65 -8.14
C LEU A 101 -16.91 9.62 -9.24
N GLU A 102 -16.75 10.07 -10.48
CA GLU A 102 -16.71 9.17 -11.63
C GLU A 102 -15.48 8.27 -11.56
N ARG A 103 -15.71 6.96 -11.68
CA ARG A 103 -14.60 6.00 -11.81
C ARG A 103 -13.83 6.29 -13.09
N PRO A 104 -12.50 6.18 -13.05
CA PRO A 104 -11.72 6.32 -14.25
C PRO A 104 -12.07 5.18 -15.24
N SER A 105 -12.23 5.49 -16.50
CA SER A 105 -12.36 4.48 -17.56
C SER A 105 -11.01 4.03 -18.10
N GLU A 106 -9.94 4.78 -17.79
CA GLU A 106 -8.57 4.45 -18.16
C GLU A 106 -7.60 4.90 -17.07
N MET A 107 -6.65 4.03 -16.77
CA MET A 107 -5.51 4.31 -15.89
C MET A 107 -4.22 3.87 -16.56
N SER A 108 -3.19 4.70 -16.43
CA SER A 108 -1.82 4.29 -16.72
C SER A 108 -0.96 4.38 -15.47
N PHE A 109 0.04 3.51 -15.38
CA PHE A 109 1.01 3.56 -14.29
C PHE A 109 2.39 3.06 -14.75
N GLN A 110 3.41 3.57 -14.07
CA GLN A 110 4.79 3.13 -14.18
C GLN A 110 5.28 2.79 -12.79
N ILE A 111 5.94 1.65 -12.62
CA ILE A 111 6.58 1.31 -11.36
C ILE A 111 7.90 2.06 -11.27
N VAL A 112 8.05 2.90 -10.24
CA VAL A 112 9.25 3.74 -10.08
C VAL A 112 10.15 3.30 -8.94
N LYS A 113 9.59 2.58 -7.95
CA LYS A 113 10.36 2.12 -6.79
C LYS A 113 9.68 0.97 -6.07
N ILE A 114 10.48 0.05 -5.56
CA ILE A 114 10.05 -0.92 -4.54
C ILE A 114 10.89 -0.67 -3.30
N LYS A 115 10.23 -0.63 -2.14
CA LYS A 115 10.85 -0.47 -0.84
C LYS A 115 10.36 -1.55 0.09
N GLN A 116 11.26 -2.39 0.55
CA GLN A 116 10.95 -3.34 1.61
C GLN A 116 11.00 -2.63 2.96
N ILE A 117 9.91 -2.68 3.70
CA ILE A 117 9.81 -2.13 5.06
C ILE A 117 10.23 -3.20 6.07
N ASN A 118 9.73 -4.42 5.89
CA ASN A 118 10.12 -5.62 6.62
C ASN A 118 9.79 -6.86 5.75
N PRO A 119 10.10 -8.09 6.17
CA PRO A 119 9.84 -9.30 5.37
C PRO A 119 8.38 -9.46 4.90
N ASP A 120 7.43 -8.97 5.69
CA ASP A 120 6.00 -9.11 5.44
C ASP A 120 5.32 -7.82 4.93
N LEU A 121 6.11 -6.78 4.65
CA LEU A 121 5.57 -5.49 4.22
C LEU A 121 6.46 -4.81 3.19
N ILE A 122 5.91 -4.58 2.02
CA ILE A 122 6.58 -3.93 0.90
C ILE A 122 5.75 -2.73 0.44
N GLU A 123 6.41 -1.63 0.12
CA GLU A 123 5.83 -0.51 -0.61
C GLU A 123 6.24 -0.59 -2.07
N LEU A 124 5.26 -0.59 -2.97
CA LEU A 124 5.46 -0.45 -4.40
C LEU A 124 4.95 0.93 -4.82
N HIS A 125 5.86 1.77 -5.27
CA HIS A 125 5.58 3.14 -5.69
C HIS A 125 5.36 3.19 -7.19
N THR A 126 4.30 3.85 -7.61
CA THR A 126 3.98 4.07 -9.02
C THR A 126 3.80 5.55 -9.30
N ASP A 127 4.16 5.99 -10.50
CA ASP A 127 3.63 7.22 -11.08
C ASP A 127 2.43 6.84 -11.93
N SER A 128 1.28 7.41 -11.61
CA SER A 128 -0.01 7.02 -12.19
C SER A 128 -0.73 8.23 -12.77
N THR A 129 -1.49 7.98 -13.82
CA THR A 129 -2.44 8.96 -14.39
C THR A 129 -3.76 8.27 -14.70
N CYS A 130 -4.85 9.03 -14.68
CA CYS A 130 -6.16 8.55 -15.08
C CYS A 130 -6.98 9.66 -15.73
N ASN A 131 -8.07 9.27 -16.37
CA ASN A 131 -9.01 10.21 -17.01
C ASN A 131 -10.19 10.61 -16.09
N GLY A 132 -10.07 10.43 -14.77
CA GLY A 132 -11.09 10.76 -13.79
C GLY A 132 -10.51 11.34 -12.50
N LYS A 133 -11.39 11.61 -11.54
CA LYS A 133 -11.03 12.11 -10.20
C LYS A 133 -11.44 11.07 -9.16
N TRP A 134 -10.68 10.00 -9.03
CA TRP A 134 -10.96 8.96 -8.07
C TRP A 134 -10.14 9.14 -6.80
N PHE A 135 -10.70 9.82 -5.77
CA PHE A 135 -10.07 10.05 -4.46
C PHE A 135 -8.59 10.48 -4.51
N GLY A 136 -8.13 11.09 -5.60
CA GLY A 136 -6.70 11.39 -5.80
C GLY A 136 -5.81 10.16 -6.01
N LEU A 137 -6.37 8.95 -6.04
CA LEU A 137 -5.60 7.69 -6.10
C LEU A 137 -5.24 7.25 -7.52
N CYS A 138 -5.52 8.04 -8.51
CA CYS A 138 -5.19 7.69 -9.88
C CYS A 138 -4.33 8.72 -10.59
N GLN A 139 -3.87 9.73 -9.87
CA GLN A 139 -3.03 10.78 -10.44
C GLN A 139 -1.87 11.12 -9.50
N GLY A 140 -0.66 11.15 -10.03
CA GLY A 140 0.56 11.43 -9.28
C GLY A 140 1.23 10.18 -8.72
N ARG A 141 1.99 10.34 -7.64
CA ARG A 141 2.70 9.24 -6.98
C ARG A 141 1.75 8.47 -6.07
N ILE A 142 1.52 7.20 -6.41
CA ILE A 142 0.69 6.27 -5.63
C ILE A 142 1.58 5.21 -4.99
N ILE A 143 1.35 4.94 -3.70
CA ILE A 143 2.05 3.90 -2.97
C ILE A 143 1.07 2.77 -2.65
N TYR A 144 1.40 1.58 -3.09
CA TYR A 144 0.69 0.35 -2.76
C TYR A 144 1.45 -0.38 -1.67
N VAL A 145 0.83 -0.57 -0.52
CA VAL A 145 1.36 -1.37 0.58
C VAL A 145 0.98 -2.82 0.37
N LEU A 146 1.97 -3.68 0.23
CA LEU A 146 1.79 -5.08 -0.08
C LEU A 146 2.13 -5.96 1.13
N THR A 147 1.37 -7.02 1.31
CA THR A 147 1.63 -8.07 2.31
C THR A 147 1.47 -9.45 1.67
N PRO A 148 2.19 -10.47 2.15
CA PRO A 148 2.05 -11.84 1.66
C PRO A 148 0.62 -12.37 1.80
N LEU A 149 0.20 -13.18 0.84
CA LEU A 149 -1.05 -13.93 0.87
C LEU A 149 -0.86 -15.29 0.17
N GLY A 150 -0.75 -16.36 0.94
CA GLY A 150 -0.37 -17.67 0.39
C GLY A 150 0.99 -17.57 -0.32
N ASP A 151 1.07 -18.08 -1.54
CA ASP A 151 2.30 -18.02 -2.36
C ASP A 151 2.45 -16.70 -3.14
N GLY A 152 1.58 -15.72 -2.89
CA GLY A 152 1.55 -14.45 -3.61
C GLY A 152 1.55 -13.22 -2.70
N TRP A 153 1.13 -12.10 -3.26
CA TRP A 153 1.02 -10.82 -2.59
C TRP A 153 -0.37 -10.23 -2.75
N ARG A 154 -0.78 -9.42 -1.79
CA ARG A 154 -2.01 -8.62 -1.90
C ARG A 154 -1.74 -7.18 -1.52
N VAL A 155 -2.52 -6.28 -2.07
CA VAL A 155 -2.56 -4.88 -1.65
C VAL A 155 -3.35 -4.80 -0.34
N LYS A 156 -2.67 -4.36 0.71
CA LYS A 156 -3.24 -4.13 2.05
C LYS A 156 -3.78 -2.71 2.18
N ASP A 157 -3.05 -1.75 1.61
CA ASP A 157 -3.38 -0.34 1.67
C ASP A 157 -2.87 0.42 0.44
N ILE A 158 -3.45 1.59 0.16
CA ILE A 158 -3.07 2.45 -0.96
C ILE A 158 -3.16 3.89 -0.47
N TYR A 159 -2.15 4.69 -0.77
CA TYR A 159 -2.19 6.14 -0.51
C TYR A 159 -1.45 6.92 -1.59
N ALA A 160 -1.92 8.14 -1.83
CA ALA A 160 -1.29 9.08 -2.74
C ALA A 160 -0.31 9.97 -1.97
N ILE A 161 0.80 10.32 -2.59
CA ILE A 161 1.65 11.41 -2.13
C ILE A 161 1.33 12.60 -3.04
N GLU A 162 0.83 13.67 -2.44
CA GLU A 162 0.76 14.97 -3.12
C GLU A 162 2.21 15.45 -3.34
N ILE A 163 2.55 15.70 -4.59
CA ILE A 163 3.86 16.21 -5.01
C ILE A 163 3.75 17.72 -5.19
#